data_ffe7fcc8cb32434d31cf2d3017c0243f
#
_entry.id   ffe7fcc8cb32434d31cf2d3017c0243f
#
_cell.length_a   1.000
_cell.length_b   1.000
_cell.length_c   1.000
_cell.angle_alpha   90.00
_cell.angle_beta   90.00
_cell.angle_gamma   90.00
#
_symmetry.space_group_name_H-M   'P 1'
#
loop_
_entity.id
_entity.type
_entity.pdbx_description
1 polymer ?
#
loop_
_entity_poly.entity_id
_entity_poly.type
_entity_poly.pdbx_seq_one_letter_code
_entity_poly.pdbx_strand_id
1 'polypeptide(L)'
;ATFTFGVKENNYLGKGLGVEANATINEESFKGLFSVNNPNYNNSDKSLYTIFKATETDRLSNFGYKSNLIGLELGTKFQYLKQFNFGLSGRSFYEDIQTDSSASDKQKKQSGSYWDTFTSVSFDLDKRNQKFKTTEVYRSSFTSDLPIITKTNTFTNKYVYNYYSELYENNITNFSLYLKSARSLTNDDIKLSERLYIPGRRLRGFESGKIGPKDGSDFIGGNYITSLNFSTTLPQILENSQNVDFLLFLDAANV
;
A
#
# COMPACT_ATOMS: atom_id res chain seq x y z
N ALA A 1 -5.53 3.53 18.47
CA ALA A 1 -4.04 3.50 18.57
C ALA A 1 -3.48 2.35 17.70
N THR A 2 -2.25 2.51 17.19
CA THR A 2 -1.56 1.47 16.43
C THR A 2 -0.22 1.19 17.09
N PHE A 3 0.04 -0.08 17.38
CA PHE A 3 1.30 -0.57 17.93
C PHE A 3 2.02 -1.43 16.91
N THR A 4 3.31 -1.19 16.72
CA THR A 4 4.15 -1.98 15.83
C THR A 4 5.37 -2.47 16.58
N PHE A 5 5.61 -3.77 16.51
CA PHE A 5 6.79 -4.44 17.05
C PHE A 5 7.52 -5.09 15.89
N GLY A 6 8.84 -4.97 15.87
CA GLY A 6 9.60 -5.60 14.80
C GLY A 6 11.06 -5.79 15.12
N VAL A 7 11.64 -6.77 14.47
CA VAL A 7 13.08 -7.05 14.47
C VAL A 7 13.55 -7.08 13.03
N LYS A 8 14.67 -6.40 12.77
CA LYS A 8 15.29 -6.36 11.46
C LYS A 8 16.79 -6.58 11.59
N GLU A 9 17.31 -7.52 10.80
CA GLU A 9 18.72 -7.79 10.64
C GLU A 9 19.08 -7.70 9.15
N ASN A 10 20.06 -6.88 8.80
CA ASN A 10 20.43 -6.64 7.40
C ASN A 10 21.57 -7.56 6.89
N ASN A 11 22.22 -8.28 7.79
CA ASN A 11 23.33 -9.18 7.45
C ASN A 11 23.24 -10.48 8.27
N TYR A 12 22.13 -11.18 8.13
CA TYR A 12 21.86 -12.40 8.88
C TYR A 12 22.95 -13.45 8.65
N LEU A 13 23.57 -13.90 9.74
CA LEU A 13 24.70 -14.83 9.78
C LEU A 13 25.90 -14.41 8.90
N GLY A 14 26.12 -13.12 8.68
CA GLY A 14 27.21 -12.62 7.83
C GLY A 14 27.07 -12.91 6.33
N LYS A 15 25.87 -13.34 5.88
CA LYS A 15 25.62 -13.74 4.49
C LYS A 15 25.04 -12.63 3.61
N GLY A 16 24.93 -11.39 4.11
CA GLY A 16 24.30 -10.28 3.38
C GLY A 16 22.80 -10.42 3.19
N LEU A 17 22.15 -11.36 3.92
CA LEU A 17 20.72 -11.56 3.87
C LEU A 17 20.02 -10.60 4.84
N GLY A 18 19.02 -9.87 4.34
CA GLY A 18 18.10 -9.12 5.19
C GLY A 18 16.99 -10.02 5.70
N VAL A 19 16.75 -10.02 7.00
CA VAL A 19 15.62 -10.72 7.65
C VAL A 19 14.83 -9.71 8.45
N GLU A 20 13.52 -9.73 8.32
CA GLU A 20 12.62 -8.83 9.02
C GLU A 20 11.39 -9.57 9.50
N ALA A 21 11.01 -9.35 10.74
CA ALA A 21 9.76 -9.82 11.34
C ALA A 21 9.05 -8.66 12.01
N ASN A 22 7.81 -8.39 11.61
CA ASN A 22 6.99 -7.29 12.13
C ASN A 22 5.61 -7.79 12.54
N ALA A 23 5.09 -7.23 13.63
CA ALA A 23 3.70 -7.35 14.02
C ALA A 23 3.10 -5.96 14.24
N THR A 24 1.98 -5.69 13.62
CA THR A 24 1.24 -4.43 13.77
C THR A 24 -0.16 -4.75 14.27
N ILE A 25 -0.58 -4.09 15.34
CA ILE A 25 -1.87 -4.29 15.98
C ILE A 25 -2.58 -2.95 16.10
N ASN A 26 -3.83 -2.87 15.70
CA ASN A 26 -4.74 -1.77 15.97
C ASN A 26 -6.14 -2.30 16.28
N GLU A 27 -7.12 -1.41 16.47
CA GLU A 27 -8.50 -1.76 16.85
C GLU A 27 -9.20 -2.65 15.81
N GLU A 28 -8.85 -2.51 14.53
CA GLU A 28 -9.51 -3.21 13.43
C GLU A 28 -8.64 -4.31 12.81
N SER A 29 -7.35 -4.39 13.16
CA SER A 29 -6.47 -5.33 12.46
C SER A 29 -5.27 -5.80 13.27
N PHE A 30 -4.92 -7.06 13.01
CA PHE A 30 -3.62 -7.63 13.30
C PHE A 30 -2.90 -7.93 11.99
N LYS A 31 -1.63 -7.56 11.87
CA LYS A 31 -0.80 -7.87 10.70
C LYS A 31 0.53 -8.42 11.17
N GLY A 32 0.83 -9.65 10.78
CA GLY A 32 2.14 -10.27 10.92
C GLY A 32 2.85 -10.32 9.57
N LEU A 33 4.13 -10.03 9.55
CA LEU A 33 4.98 -10.11 8.38
C LEU A 33 6.32 -10.72 8.75
N PHE A 34 6.76 -11.68 7.97
CA PHE A 34 8.13 -12.20 8.01
C PHE A 34 8.70 -12.16 6.60
N SER A 35 9.88 -11.56 6.43
CA SER A 35 10.52 -11.46 5.13
C SER A 35 12.00 -11.82 5.18
N VAL A 36 12.45 -12.42 4.10
CA VAL A 36 13.86 -12.67 3.80
C VAL A 36 14.18 -12.04 2.47
N ASN A 37 15.23 -11.23 2.42
CA ASN A 37 15.69 -10.57 1.22
C ASN A 37 17.18 -10.83 0.98
N ASN A 38 17.51 -11.31 -0.20
CA ASN A 38 18.88 -11.37 -0.70
C ASN A 38 19.08 -10.24 -1.73
N PRO A 39 19.73 -9.13 -1.36
CA PRO A 39 19.84 -7.97 -2.24
C PRO A 39 20.75 -8.20 -3.45
N ASN A 40 21.69 -9.16 -3.36
CA ASN A 40 22.69 -9.47 -4.38
C ASN A 40 22.63 -10.95 -4.76
N TYR A 41 21.44 -11.42 -5.15
CA TYR A 41 21.25 -12.82 -5.48
C TYR A 41 22.21 -13.29 -6.56
N ASN A 42 22.95 -14.37 -6.27
CA ASN A 42 23.95 -14.95 -7.15
C ASN A 42 25.04 -13.93 -7.59
N ASN A 43 25.48 -13.06 -6.66
CA ASN A 43 26.47 -11.99 -6.90
C ASN A 43 26.09 -11.03 -8.04
N SER A 44 24.81 -10.82 -8.25
CA SER A 44 24.27 -9.90 -9.25
C SER A 44 23.63 -8.67 -8.59
N ASP A 45 23.22 -7.70 -9.39
CA ASP A 45 22.42 -6.53 -8.99
C ASP A 45 20.92 -6.85 -8.78
N LYS A 46 20.55 -8.12 -8.90
CA LYS A 46 19.18 -8.58 -8.71
C LYS A 46 18.94 -8.98 -7.26
N SER A 47 17.90 -8.46 -6.67
CA SER A 47 17.43 -8.94 -5.36
C SER A 47 16.43 -10.08 -5.54
N LEU A 48 16.46 -11.04 -4.62
CA LEU A 48 15.44 -12.07 -4.48
C LEU A 48 14.84 -11.95 -3.09
N TYR A 49 13.51 -11.89 -2.98
CA TYR A 49 12.85 -11.79 -1.69
C TYR A 49 11.68 -12.75 -1.54
N THR A 50 11.43 -13.11 -0.30
CA THR A 50 10.27 -13.91 0.13
C THR A 50 9.59 -13.19 1.27
N ILE A 51 8.25 -13.10 1.23
CA ILE A 51 7.45 -12.49 2.27
C ILE A 51 6.33 -13.45 2.68
N PHE A 52 6.27 -13.79 3.95
CA PHE A 52 5.12 -14.41 4.59
C PHE A 52 4.29 -13.34 5.26
N LYS A 53 2.98 -13.40 5.06
CA LYS A 53 2.05 -12.42 5.61
C LYS A 53 0.84 -13.13 6.22
N ALA A 54 0.49 -12.71 7.44
CA ALA A 54 -0.78 -13.04 8.07
C ALA A 54 -1.50 -11.74 8.43
N THR A 55 -2.76 -11.61 8.06
CA THR A 55 -3.56 -10.42 8.35
C THR A 55 -4.94 -10.83 8.81
N GLU A 56 -5.36 -10.35 9.96
CA GLU A 56 -6.74 -10.36 10.40
C GLU A 56 -7.25 -8.93 10.36
N THR A 57 -8.39 -8.71 9.72
CA THR A 57 -9.04 -7.41 9.62
C THR A 57 -10.48 -7.57 10.05
N ASP A 58 -10.86 -6.94 11.17
CA ASP A 58 -12.22 -6.90 11.67
C ASP A 58 -12.84 -5.53 11.37
N ARG A 59 -13.77 -5.53 10.44
CA ARG A 59 -14.50 -4.36 9.96
C ARG A 59 -16.01 -4.60 9.95
N LEU A 60 -16.48 -5.50 10.80
CA LEU A 60 -17.90 -5.85 10.85
C LEU A 60 -18.78 -4.62 11.14
N SER A 61 -18.38 -3.76 12.08
CA SER A 61 -19.20 -2.62 12.52
C SER A 61 -19.38 -1.50 11.49
N ASN A 62 -18.38 -1.25 10.64
CA ASN A 62 -18.39 -0.10 9.71
C ASN A 62 -18.41 -0.51 8.24
N PHE A 63 -18.00 -1.73 7.92
CA PHE A 63 -17.81 -2.21 6.55
C PHE A 63 -18.52 -3.53 6.29
N GLY A 64 -19.14 -4.13 7.30
CA GLY A 64 -19.96 -5.33 7.19
C GLY A 64 -19.20 -6.63 7.01
N TYR A 65 -17.86 -6.66 7.16
CA TYR A 65 -17.10 -7.90 6.97
C TYR A 65 -15.86 -7.99 7.87
N LYS A 66 -15.43 -9.24 8.08
CA LYS A 66 -14.16 -9.62 8.69
C LYS A 66 -13.38 -10.50 7.70
N SER A 67 -12.07 -10.35 7.64
CA SER A 67 -11.19 -11.11 6.74
C SER A 67 -9.97 -11.63 7.49
N ASN A 68 -9.66 -12.91 7.29
CA ASN A 68 -8.43 -13.55 7.73
C ASN A 68 -7.66 -14.00 6.50
N LEU A 69 -6.44 -13.50 6.34
CA LEU A 69 -5.58 -13.75 5.18
C LEU A 69 -4.22 -14.29 5.61
N ILE A 70 -3.79 -15.38 4.98
CA ILE A 70 -2.42 -15.91 5.08
C ILE A 70 -1.87 -16.06 3.68
N GLY A 71 -0.66 -15.55 3.46
CA GLY A 71 -0.08 -15.56 2.12
C GLY A 71 1.43 -15.61 2.09
N LEU A 72 1.91 -16.00 0.91
CA LEU A 72 3.31 -16.03 0.52
C LEU A 72 3.51 -15.19 -0.73
N GLU A 73 4.55 -14.37 -0.75
CA GLU A 73 5.02 -13.65 -1.92
C GLU A 73 6.49 -14.00 -2.18
N LEU A 74 6.82 -14.26 -3.44
CA LEU A 74 8.17 -14.42 -3.95
C LEU A 74 8.39 -13.38 -5.04
N GLY A 75 9.52 -12.69 -5.02
CA GLY A 75 9.76 -11.67 -6.02
C GLY A 75 11.22 -11.33 -6.21
N THR A 76 11.47 -10.64 -7.31
CA THR A 76 12.77 -10.10 -7.68
C THR A 76 12.64 -8.63 -8.04
N LYS A 77 13.69 -7.87 -7.73
CA LYS A 77 13.84 -6.48 -8.17
C LYS A 77 15.24 -6.29 -8.71
N PHE A 78 15.37 -5.52 -9.76
CA PHE A 78 16.66 -5.16 -10.33
C PHE A 78 16.61 -3.78 -10.97
N GLN A 79 17.75 -3.14 -11.02
CA GLN A 79 17.92 -1.88 -11.70
C GLN A 79 18.13 -2.16 -13.20
N TYR A 80 17.18 -1.76 -14.04
CA TYR A 80 17.25 -1.94 -15.50
C TYR A 80 18.08 -0.82 -16.15
N LEU A 81 17.86 0.43 -15.72
CA LEU A 81 18.61 1.61 -16.11
C LEU A 81 18.93 2.42 -14.85
N LYS A 82 19.86 3.36 -14.95
CA LYS A 82 20.14 4.28 -13.84
C LYS A 82 18.86 4.92 -13.33
N GLN A 83 18.59 4.77 -12.03
CA GLN A 83 17.38 5.28 -11.35
C GLN A 83 16.04 4.62 -11.77
N PHE A 84 16.06 3.63 -12.66
CA PHE A 84 14.87 2.90 -13.10
C PHE A 84 14.95 1.44 -12.63
N ASN A 85 14.03 1.07 -11.75
CA ASN A 85 13.93 -0.26 -11.18
C ASN A 85 12.71 -1.00 -11.71
N PHE A 86 12.91 -2.28 -12.02
CA PHE A 86 11.87 -3.21 -12.39
C PHE A 86 11.67 -4.23 -11.27
N GLY A 87 10.43 -4.60 -11.01
CA GLY A 87 10.08 -5.66 -10.07
C GLY A 87 9.09 -6.63 -10.67
N LEU A 88 9.28 -7.91 -10.36
CA LEU A 88 8.37 -9.00 -10.70
C LEU A 88 8.14 -9.84 -9.46
N SER A 89 6.88 -10.13 -9.11
CA SER A 89 6.56 -11.02 -8.01
C SER A 89 5.36 -11.88 -8.31
N GLY A 90 5.33 -13.07 -7.67
CA GLY A 90 4.16 -13.92 -7.58
C GLY A 90 3.73 -14.00 -6.12
N ARG A 91 2.44 -13.85 -5.87
CA ARG A 91 1.87 -13.99 -4.53
C ARG A 91 0.69 -14.94 -4.55
N SER A 92 0.63 -15.81 -3.55
CA SER A 92 -0.48 -16.73 -3.35
C SER A 92 -0.96 -16.61 -1.91
N PHE A 93 -2.26 -16.52 -1.71
CA PHE A 93 -2.82 -16.39 -0.38
C PHE A 93 -4.17 -17.11 -0.26
N TYR A 94 -4.43 -17.53 0.96
CA TYR A 94 -5.71 -18.05 1.40
C TYR A 94 -6.39 -16.97 2.25
N GLU A 95 -7.65 -16.67 1.94
CA GLU A 95 -8.45 -15.69 2.64
C GLU A 95 -9.81 -16.27 3.01
N ASP A 96 -10.23 -16.05 4.25
CA ASP A 96 -11.57 -16.33 4.73
C ASP A 96 -12.30 -15.04 5.04
N ILE A 97 -13.46 -14.83 4.38
CA ILE A 97 -14.29 -13.64 4.54
C ILE A 97 -15.59 -14.02 5.25
N GLN A 98 -15.88 -13.34 6.35
CA GLN A 98 -17.11 -13.45 7.11
C GLN A 98 -17.86 -12.13 7.03
N THR A 99 -19.20 -12.19 6.95
CA THR A 99 -20.06 -11.00 6.91
C THR A 99 -20.98 -10.97 8.11
N ASP A 100 -21.38 -9.76 8.53
CA ASP A 100 -22.38 -9.58 9.59
C ASP A 100 -23.77 -10.00 9.12
N SER A 101 -24.63 -10.32 10.08
CA SER A 101 -26.07 -10.58 9.85
C SER A 101 -26.79 -9.37 9.24
N SER A 102 -26.37 -8.14 9.56
CA SER A 102 -26.90 -6.89 9.03
C SER A 102 -26.35 -6.51 7.65
N ALA A 103 -25.32 -7.20 7.15
CA ALA A 103 -24.73 -6.95 5.84
C ALA A 103 -25.75 -7.18 4.72
N SER A 104 -25.56 -6.48 3.59
CA SER A 104 -26.44 -6.64 2.43
C SER A 104 -26.34 -8.04 1.83
N ASP A 105 -27.36 -8.45 1.06
CA ASP A 105 -27.33 -9.73 0.36
C ASP A 105 -26.17 -9.84 -0.63
N LYS A 106 -25.73 -8.71 -1.19
CA LYS A 106 -24.54 -8.62 -2.06
C LYS A 106 -23.25 -8.95 -1.31
N GLN A 107 -23.10 -8.40 -0.11
CA GLN A 107 -21.95 -8.67 0.76
C GLN A 107 -21.96 -10.12 1.25
N LYS A 108 -23.12 -10.63 1.69
CA LYS A 108 -23.28 -12.02 2.17
C LYS A 108 -22.91 -13.06 1.11
N LYS A 109 -23.20 -12.80 -0.17
CA LYS A 109 -22.81 -13.68 -1.28
C LYS A 109 -21.28 -13.80 -1.45
N GLN A 110 -20.50 -12.88 -0.90
CA GLN A 110 -19.05 -12.86 -0.98
C GLN A 110 -18.38 -13.48 0.25
N SER A 111 -19.13 -13.92 1.26
CA SER A 111 -18.57 -14.69 2.37
C SER A 111 -18.07 -16.05 1.89
N GLY A 112 -17.01 -16.54 2.53
CA GLY A 112 -16.41 -17.83 2.21
C GLY A 112 -14.89 -17.75 2.08
N SER A 113 -14.32 -18.87 1.66
CA SER A 113 -12.88 -19.06 1.58
C SER A 113 -12.42 -18.93 0.13
N TYR A 114 -11.28 -18.28 -0.05
CA TYR A 114 -10.68 -17.97 -1.35
C TYR A 114 -9.22 -18.38 -1.34
N TRP A 115 -8.81 -19.07 -2.40
CA TRP A 115 -7.39 -19.27 -2.70
C TRP A 115 -7.07 -18.48 -3.96
N ASP A 116 -6.26 -17.43 -3.82
CA ASP A 116 -5.98 -16.52 -4.91
C ASP A 116 -4.48 -16.41 -5.17
N THR A 117 -4.10 -16.41 -6.44
CA THR A 117 -2.73 -16.24 -6.90
C THR A 117 -2.66 -15.11 -7.92
N PHE A 118 -1.75 -14.19 -7.71
CA PHE A 118 -1.50 -13.04 -8.57
C PHE A 118 -0.03 -12.97 -8.99
N THR A 119 0.22 -12.36 -10.13
CA THR A 119 1.54 -11.88 -10.53
C THR A 119 1.52 -10.36 -10.54
N SER A 120 2.55 -9.75 -9.93
CA SER A 120 2.72 -8.30 -9.89
C SER A 120 3.92 -7.89 -10.73
N VAL A 121 3.75 -6.86 -11.53
CA VAL A 121 4.81 -6.17 -12.27
C VAL A 121 4.90 -4.74 -11.74
N SER A 122 6.10 -4.27 -11.46
CA SER A 122 6.32 -2.92 -10.97
C SER A 122 7.46 -2.21 -11.68
N PHE A 123 7.27 -0.92 -11.91
CA PHE A 123 8.24 0.01 -12.44
C PHE A 123 8.40 1.17 -11.47
N ASP A 124 9.64 1.54 -11.14
CA ASP A 124 9.94 2.62 -10.22
C ASP A 124 11.10 3.46 -10.77
N LEU A 125 10.78 4.69 -11.15
CA LEU A 125 11.75 5.69 -11.59
C LEU A 125 11.93 6.70 -10.45
N ASP A 126 13.09 6.66 -9.79
CA ASP A 126 13.43 7.51 -8.65
C ASP A 126 14.56 8.46 -9.03
N LYS A 127 14.20 9.70 -9.35
CA LYS A 127 15.13 10.78 -9.70
C LYS A 127 15.35 11.78 -8.57
N ARG A 128 14.89 11.47 -7.36
CA ARG A 128 15.07 12.37 -6.22
C ARG A 128 16.56 12.56 -5.91
N ASN A 129 16.90 13.79 -5.53
CA ASN A 129 18.26 14.14 -5.09
C ASN A 129 18.70 13.36 -3.85
N GLN A 130 17.75 13.09 -2.93
CA GLN A 130 17.95 12.28 -1.73
C GLN A 130 16.64 11.61 -1.31
N LYS A 131 16.74 10.50 -0.57
CA LYS A 131 15.55 9.74 -0.14
C LYS A 131 14.82 10.35 1.06
N PHE A 132 15.55 11.06 1.90
CA PHE A 132 15.04 11.73 3.10
C PHE A 132 15.16 13.24 2.93
N LYS A 133 14.12 14.00 3.33
CA LYS A 133 14.00 15.45 3.10
C LYS A 133 14.31 15.82 1.64
N THR A 134 13.66 15.12 0.71
CA THR A 134 13.80 15.37 -0.74
C THR A 134 13.39 16.81 -1.07
N THR A 135 14.28 17.56 -1.70
CA THR A 135 14.02 18.96 -2.09
C THR A 135 13.82 19.13 -3.59
N GLU A 136 14.28 18.17 -4.39
CA GLU A 136 14.25 18.30 -5.85
C GLU A 136 13.84 17.02 -6.56
N VAL A 137 13.27 17.22 -7.74
CA VAL A 137 12.96 16.28 -8.79
C VAL A 137 11.76 15.38 -8.41
N TYR A 138 11.69 14.18 -8.92
CA TYR A 138 10.47 13.38 -8.81
C TYR A 138 10.74 11.89 -8.63
N ARG A 139 9.73 11.21 -8.15
CA ARG A 139 9.60 9.75 -8.20
C ARG A 139 8.29 9.37 -8.88
N SER A 140 8.36 8.44 -9.82
CA SER A 140 7.20 7.88 -10.51
C SER A 140 7.20 6.37 -10.36
N SER A 141 6.12 5.79 -9.88
CA SER A 141 6.01 4.34 -9.72
C SER A 141 4.67 3.83 -10.25
N PHE A 142 4.74 2.70 -10.94
CA PHE A 142 3.58 1.97 -11.44
C PHE A 142 3.65 0.53 -10.95
N THR A 143 2.50 -0.02 -10.54
CA THR A 143 2.37 -1.43 -10.17
C THR A 143 1.08 -1.97 -10.76
N SER A 144 1.17 -3.16 -11.35
CA SER A 144 0.04 -3.87 -11.91
C SER A 144 -0.02 -5.27 -11.33
N ASP A 145 -1.16 -5.64 -10.75
CA ASP A 145 -1.44 -6.96 -10.19
C ASP A 145 -2.39 -7.70 -11.14
N LEU A 146 -1.88 -8.79 -11.71
CA LEU A 146 -2.57 -9.64 -12.68
C LEU A 146 -3.09 -10.90 -11.98
N PRO A 147 -4.39 -11.21 -12.06
CA PRO A 147 -4.93 -12.46 -11.53
C PRO A 147 -4.47 -13.64 -12.38
N ILE A 148 -3.97 -14.70 -11.73
CA ILE A 148 -3.52 -15.94 -12.37
C ILE A 148 -4.50 -17.08 -12.06
N ILE A 149 -4.73 -17.34 -10.79
CA ILE A 149 -5.70 -18.31 -10.29
C ILE A 149 -6.50 -17.58 -9.22
N THR A 150 -7.67 -17.09 -9.56
CA THR A 150 -8.52 -16.34 -8.63
C THR A 150 -9.99 -16.62 -8.91
N LYS A 151 -10.83 -16.45 -7.90
CA LYS A 151 -12.27 -16.62 -8.03
C LYS A 151 -12.94 -15.39 -8.69
N THR A 152 -12.44 -14.19 -8.40
CA THR A 152 -13.05 -12.92 -8.84
C THR A 152 -12.29 -12.24 -9.98
N ASN A 153 -11.13 -12.76 -10.36
CA ASN A 153 -10.29 -12.26 -11.48
C ASN A 153 -10.08 -10.73 -11.44
N THR A 154 -9.79 -10.19 -10.25
CA THR A 154 -9.59 -8.75 -10.07
C THR A 154 -8.22 -8.32 -10.56
N PHE A 155 -8.20 -7.45 -11.55
CA PHE A 155 -7.02 -6.76 -12.07
C PHE A 155 -6.87 -5.41 -11.40
N THR A 156 -5.69 -5.15 -10.81
CA THR A 156 -5.44 -3.91 -10.08
C THR A 156 -4.26 -3.16 -10.67
N ASN A 157 -4.41 -1.85 -10.87
CA ASN A 157 -3.34 -0.94 -11.25
C ASN A 157 -3.18 0.14 -10.20
N LYS A 158 -1.94 0.53 -9.96
CA LYS A 158 -1.59 1.62 -9.06
C LYS A 158 -0.50 2.48 -9.68
N TYR A 159 -0.73 3.78 -9.75
CA TYR A 159 0.26 4.77 -10.16
C TYR A 159 0.46 5.80 -9.06
N VAL A 160 1.71 6.13 -8.76
CA VAL A 160 2.08 7.16 -7.80
C VAL A 160 3.13 8.05 -8.42
N TYR A 161 2.86 9.33 -8.45
CA TYR A 161 3.81 10.35 -8.86
C TYR A 161 4.02 11.34 -7.72
N ASN A 162 5.26 11.62 -7.39
CA ASN A 162 5.63 12.64 -6.40
C ASN A 162 6.65 13.57 -7.05
N TYR A 163 6.36 14.85 -7.03
CA TYR A 163 7.27 15.90 -7.46
C TYR A 163 7.67 16.74 -6.26
N TYR A 164 8.94 17.06 -6.18
CA TYR A 164 9.53 17.85 -5.11
C TYR A 164 10.23 19.05 -5.69
N SER A 165 10.11 20.19 -5.01
CA SER A 165 10.75 21.43 -5.38
C SER A 165 11.05 22.26 -4.15
N GLU A 166 12.18 22.93 -4.15
CA GLU A 166 12.51 23.98 -3.19
C GLU A 166 12.11 25.32 -3.82
N LEU A 167 11.04 25.95 -3.32
CA LEU A 167 10.56 27.23 -3.82
C LEU A 167 11.34 28.42 -3.23
N TYR A 168 11.87 28.26 -2.02
CA TYR A 168 12.74 29.19 -1.32
C TYR A 168 13.59 28.40 -0.31
N GLU A 169 14.62 29.02 0.21
CA GLU A 169 15.63 28.38 1.07
C GLU A 169 15.00 27.58 2.22
N ASN A 170 15.42 26.32 2.35
CA ASN A 170 14.93 25.34 3.34
C ASN A 170 13.44 24.99 3.25
N ASN A 171 12.76 25.33 2.16
CA ASN A 171 11.39 24.95 1.90
C ASN A 171 11.33 23.64 1.12
N ILE A 172 10.47 22.74 1.54
CA ILE A 172 10.16 21.53 0.78
C ILE A 172 8.71 21.61 0.34
N THR A 173 8.52 21.75 -0.96
CA THR A 173 7.20 21.69 -1.60
C THR A 173 7.05 20.35 -2.28
N ASN A 174 5.94 19.67 -2.04
CA ASN A 174 5.61 18.37 -2.63
C ASN A 174 4.24 18.42 -3.30
N PHE A 175 4.20 17.92 -4.52
CA PHE A 175 2.97 17.57 -5.21
C PHE A 175 2.92 16.06 -5.41
N SER A 176 1.79 15.43 -5.06
CA SER A 176 1.60 13.99 -5.18
C SER A 176 0.29 13.67 -5.89
N LEU A 177 0.39 12.85 -6.93
CA LEU A 177 -0.73 12.22 -7.61
C LEU A 177 -0.75 10.73 -7.25
N TYR A 178 -1.91 10.23 -6.84
CA TYR A 178 -2.14 8.82 -6.57
C TYR A 178 -3.37 8.35 -7.34
N LEU A 179 -3.18 7.37 -8.19
CA LEU A 179 -4.25 6.70 -8.94
C LEU A 179 -4.22 5.21 -8.61
N LYS A 180 -5.37 4.65 -8.32
CA LYS A 180 -5.53 3.20 -8.15
C LYS A 180 -6.85 2.77 -8.76
N SER A 181 -6.86 1.65 -9.46
CA SER A 181 -8.06 1.03 -10.00
C SER A 181 -8.05 -0.46 -9.71
N ALA A 182 -9.23 -1.01 -9.47
CA ALA A 182 -9.49 -2.43 -9.36
C ALA A 182 -10.67 -2.76 -10.27
N ARG A 183 -10.50 -3.74 -11.15
CA ARG A 183 -11.53 -4.15 -12.11
C ARG A 183 -11.58 -5.67 -12.19
N SER A 184 -12.77 -6.24 -12.11
CA SER A 184 -12.97 -7.64 -12.46
C SER A 184 -12.80 -7.84 -13.98
N LEU A 185 -12.06 -8.85 -14.38
CA LEU A 185 -11.92 -9.27 -15.78
C LEU A 185 -13.06 -10.18 -16.23
N THR A 186 -13.94 -10.55 -15.31
CA THR A 186 -15.18 -11.29 -15.54
C THR A 186 -16.37 -10.39 -15.22
N ASN A 187 -17.58 -10.91 -15.30
CA ASN A 187 -18.80 -10.17 -14.92
C ASN A 187 -19.08 -10.21 -13.40
N ASP A 188 -18.17 -10.79 -12.61
CA ASP A 188 -18.32 -10.89 -11.17
C ASP A 188 -17.99 -9.56 -10.47
N ASP A 189 -18.61 -9.33 -9.32
CA ASP A 189 -18.27 -8.19 -8.46
C ASP A 189 -16.85 -8.35 -7.88
N ILE A 190 -16.18 -7.24 -7.68
CA ILE A 190 -14.89 -7.20 -6.97
C ILE A 190 -15.11 -7.65 -5.52
N LYS A 191 -14.24 -8.54 -5.04
CA LYS A 191 -14.27 -9.07 -3.67
C LYS A 191 -14.19 -7.94 -2.63
N LEU A 192 -14.91 -8.03 -1.51
CA LEU A 192 -14.97 -7.00 -0.46
C LEU A 192 -13.57 -6.56 0.01
N SER A 193 -12.65 -7.50 0.18
CA SER A 193 -11.28 -7.22 0.58
C SER A 193 -10.42 -6.55 -0.51
N GLU A 194 -10.84 -6.60 -1.77
CA GLU A 194 -10.16 -6.00 -2.92
C GLU A 194 -10.74 -4.62 -3.29
N ARG A 195 -11.85 -4.23 -2.68
CA ARG A 195 -12.43 -2.90 -2.82
C ARG A 195 -11.47 -1.82 -2.32
N LEU A 196 -11.52 -0.66 -2.95
CA LEU A 196 -10.57 0.42 -2.71
C LEU A 196 -11.15 1.46 -1.75
N TYR A 197 -10.33 1.84 -0.77
CA TYR A 197 -10.62 2.89 0.19
C TYR A 197 -9.51 3.94 0.14
N ILE A 198 -9.86 5.22 0.27
CA ILE A 198 -8.89 6.32 0.27
C ILE A 198 -7.98 6.16 1.51
N PRO A 199 -6.66 6.00 1.33
CA PRO A 199 -5.74 5.95 2.47
C PRO A 199 -5.77 7.26 3.26
N GLY A 200 -5.79 7.21 4.60
CA GLY A 200 -5.92 8.41 5.45
C GLY A 200 -4.85 9.48 5.19
N ARG A 201 -3.63 9.07 4.81
CA ARG A 201 -2.55 10.00 4.40
C ARG A 201 -2.82 10.75 3.08
N ARG A 202 -3.82 10.32 2.28
CA ARG A 202 -4.20 10.89 0.99
C ARG A 202 -5.37 11.86 1.10
N LEU A 203 -6.05 11.87 2.23
CA LEU A 203 -7.13 12.80 2.54
C LEU A 203 -7.12 13.06 4.05
N ARG A 204 -6.20 13.93 4.47
CA ARG A 204 -5.98 14.28 5.89
C ARG A 204 -7.19 15.03 6.44
N GLY A 205 -7.50 14.84 7.71
CA GLY A 205 -8.66 15.45 8.37
C GLY A 205 -9.97 14.66 8.20
N PHE A 206 -9.96 13.56 7.44
CA PHE A 206 -11.10 12.68 7.28
C PHE A 206 -10.82 11.29 7.86
N GLU A 207 -11.86 10.64 8.35
CA GLU A 207 -11.76 9.28 8.86
C GLU A 207 -11.51 8.29 7.70
N SER A 208 -10.44 7.50 7.84
CA SER A 208 -10.03 6.55 6.81
C SER A 208 -11.11 5.50 6.54
N GLY A 209 -11.41 5.26 5.25
CA GLY A 209 -12.39 4.28 4.82
C GLY A 209 -13.85 4.74 4.88
N LYS A 210 -14.16 5.87 5.51
CA LYS A 210 -15.53 6.42 5.60
C LYS A 210 -15.87 7.43 4.50
N ILE A 211 -15.12 7.43 3.41
CA ILE A 211 -15.39 8.22 2.21
C ILE A 211 -15.65 7.25 1.06
N GLY A 212 -16.76 7.44 0.35
CA GLY A 212 -17.10 6.68 -0.84
C GLY A 212 -18.46 5.98 -0.78
N PRO A 213 -18.69 5.00 -1.67
CA PRO A 213 -19.96 4.30 -1.81
C PRO A 213 -20.34 3.53 -0.55
N LYS A 214 -21.67 3.47 -0.31
CA LYS A 214 -22.27 2.68 0.76
C LYS A 214 -23.26 1.66 0.18
N ASP A 215 -23.43 0.57 0.92
CA ASP A 215 -24.52 -0.39 0.75
C ASP A 215 -25.23 -0.51 2.12
N GLY A 216 -26.44 0.06 2.22
CA GLY A 216 -27.08 0.28 3.52
C GLY A 216 -26.29 1.23 4.40
N SER A 217 -25.90 0.78 5.60
CA SER A 217 -25.06 1.52 6.55
C SER A 217 -23.57 1.37 6.28
N ASP A 218 -23.16 0.34 5.52
CA ASP A 218 -21.79 -0.10 5.39
C ASP A 218 -21.04 0.64 4.26
N PHE A 219 -19.81 1.04 4.53
CA PHE A 219 -18.90 1.57 3.52
C PHE A 219 -18.28 0.43 2.73
N ILE A 220 -18.64 0.30 1.46
CA ILE A 220 -18.20 -0.82 0.61
C ILE A 220 -16.95 -0.53 -0.21
N GLY A 221 -16.45 0.72 -0.17
CA GLY A 221 -15.32 1.15 -1.02
C GLY A 221 -15.68 1.24 -2.49
N GLY A 222 -14.73 1.73 -3.28
CA GLY A 222 -14.90 1.92 -4.71
C GLY A 222 -14.05 0.97 -5.56
N ASN A 223 -14.09 1.22 -6.86
CA ASN A 223 -13.33 0.48 -7.87
C ASN A 223 -12.14 1.31 -8.38
N TYR A 224 -12.06 2.57 -8.02
CA TYR A 224 -10.95 3.45 -8.34
C TYR A 224 -10.70 4.44 -7.19
N ILE A 225 -9.49 4.97 -7.12
CA ILE A 225 -9.12 6.10 -6.27
C ILE A 225 -8.31 7.06 -7.11
N THR A 226 -8.67 8.34 -7.00
CA THR A 226 -7.84 9.45 -7.47
C THR A 226 -7.56 10.36 -6.28
N SER A 227 -6.30 10.73 -6.05
CA SER A 227 -5.93 11.68 -5.01
C SER A 227 -4.85 12.63 -5.51
N LEU A 228 -5.04 13.91 -5.22
CA LEU A 228 -4.09 14.98 -5.40
C LEU A 228 -3.73 15.53 -4.03
N ASN A 229 -2.45 15.59 -3.73
CA ASN A 229 -1.95 16.13 -2.48
C ASN A 229 -0.89 17.19 -2.78
N PHE A 230 -1.05 18.34 -2.19
CA PHE A 230 -0.05 19.41 -2.19
C PHE A 230 0.36 19.65 -0.75
N SER A 231 1.65 19.85 -0.52
CA SER A 231 2.16 20.26 0.78
C SER A 231 3.41 21.11 0.63
N THR A 232 3.57 22.09 1.52
CA THR A 232 4.75 22.94 1.57
C THR A 232 5.15 23.21 3.02
N THR A 233 6.43 23.09 3.32
CA THR A 233 6.95 23.50 4.63
C THR A 233 6.99 25.02 4.69
N LEU A 234 6.62 25.57 5.85
CA LEU A 234 6.75 26.99 6.13
C LEU A 234 8.16 27.31 6.64
N PRO A 235 8.63 28.57 6.49
CA PRO A 235 9.82 29.03 7.15
C PRO A 235 9.75 28.77 8.66
N GLN A 236 10.90 28.65 9.31
CA GLN A 236 10.97 28.46 10.76
C GLN A 236 10.28 29.65 11.46
N ILE A 237 9.11 29.38 12.06
CA ILE A 237 8.29 30.40 12.74
C ILE A 237 8.74 30.60 14.19
N LEU A 238 9.33 29.57 14.80
CA LEU A 238 9.78 29.56 16.20
C LEU A 238 11.31 29.67 16.27
N GLU A 239 11.83 30.81 16.72
CA GLU A 239 13.26 31.13 16.74
C GLU A 239 14.16 30.12 17.50
N ASN A 240 13.62 29.38 18.47
CA ASN A 240 14.38 28.44 19.31
C ASN A 240 14.02 26.96 19.09
N SER A 241 13.29 26.61 18.06
CA SER A 241 12.77 25.25 17.85
C SER A 241 13.29 24.66 16.52
N GLN A 242 14.53 24.15 16.54
CA GLN A 242 15.16 23.53 15.36
C GLN A 242 14.52 22.19 14.92
N ASN A 243 13.63 21.62 15.76
CA ASN A 243 13.03 20.30 15.54
C ASN A 243 11.52 20.35 15.22
N VAL A 244 10.95 21.54 14.94
CA VAL A 244 9.53 21.68 14.62
C VAL A 244 9.38 22.31 13.26
N ASP A 245 8.84 21.53 12.33
CA ASP A 245 8.48 22.00 10.98
C ASP A 245 6.97 22.26 10.91
N PHE A 246 6.57 23.44 10.45
CA PHE A 246 5.19 23.73 10.11
C PHE A 246 4.91 23.40 8.66
N LEU A 247 3.80 22.74 8.41
CA LEU A 247 3.40 22.28 7.08
C LEU A 247 2.01 22.78 6.74
N LEU A 248 1.89 23.44 5.59
CA LEU A 248 0.59 23.67 4.94
C LEU A 248 0.31 22.53 3.96
N PHE A 249 -0.95 22.11 3.87
CA PHE A 249 -1.35 21.09 2.91
C PHE A 249 -2.74 21.34 2.34
N LEU A 250 -2.96 20.81 1.15
CA LEU A 250 -4.24 20.74 0.47
C LEU A 250 -4.39 19.32 -0.11
N ASP A 251 -5.45 18.63 0.28
CA ASP A 251 -5.74 17.28 -0.19
C ASP A 251 -7.10 17.26 -0.90
N ALA A 252 -7.14 16.60 -2.05
CA ALA A 252 -8.37 16.29 -2.76
C ALA A 252 -8.35 14.82 -3.18
N ALA A 253 -9.45 14.10 -2.96
CA ALA A 253 -9.55 12.71 -3.35
C ALA A 253 -10.99 12.33 -3.75
N ASN A 254 -11.07 11.29 -4.59
CA ASN A 254 -12.32 10.66 -5.02
C ASN A 254 -12.14 9.13 -5.03
N VAL A 255 -13.25 8.40 -4.80
CA VAL A 255 -13.31 6.93 -4.79
C VAL A 255 -14.63 6.44 -5.40
#